data_5640403883c634cb67f30323b1725a80
#
_entry.id   5640403883c634cb67f30323b1725a80
#
_cell.length_a   1.000
_cell.length_b   1.000
_cell.length_c   1.000
_cell.angle_alpha   90.00
_cell.angle_beta   90.00
_cell.angle_gamma   90.00
#
_symmetry.space_group_name_H-M   'P 1'
#
loop_
_entity.id
_entity.type
_entity.pdbx_description
1 polymer ?
#
loop_
_entity_poly.entity_id
_entity_poly.type
_entity_poly.pdbx_seq_one_letter_code
_entity_poly.pdbx_strand_id
1 'polypeptide(L)'
;HGCPKIDPVPAIVFEDDDGVDKKSLISYLGVRHIVSTKDWDSYAKAAWISRTIKEGDMSVSDISTMIGDRNSTIKRLLSGYNFIKQMESAGKYNKDDSVKKGRGSNTSYPFSWVYTLLSYKSIQDFVGLSDNPTDPNPIDEKKLDNAKLLMTAMFGNKNKGQNSQVKDSRNLGVLAEIVASPEKVILLKQGKDVEDINDLTQPIGDRLTSLMLEIRSKLDECLTRVGREDLPMQDAIQLNI
;
A
#
# COMPACT_ATOMS: atom_id res chain seq x y z
N HIS A 1 -16.11 -32.12 18.40
CA HIS A 1 -16.83 -31.36 17.41
C HIS A 1 -16.49 -31.94 16.04
N GLY A 2 -17.39 -32.78 15.46
CA GLY A 2 -17.20 -33.35 14.13
C GLY A 2 -17.27 -32.24 13.08
N CYS A 3 -16.29 -32.18 12.20
CA CYS A 3 -16.41 -31.36 10.99
C CYS A 3 -17.66 -31.82 10.23
N PRO A 4 -18.54 -30.90 9.79
CA PRO A 4 -19.62 -31.28 8.91
C PRO A 4 -19.01 -31.96 7.69
N LYS A 5 -19.61 -33.07 7.22
CA LYS A 5 -19.22 -33.71 5.96
C LYS A 5 -19.30 -32.62 4.88
N ILE A 6 -18.14 -32.27 4.32
CA ILE A 6 -18.08 -31.38 3.17
C ILE A 6 -18.72 -32.15 2.03
N ASP A 7 -19.83 -31.61 1.49
CA ASP A 7 -20.41 -32.11 0.25
C ASP A 7 -19.34 -32.08 -0.84
N PRO A 8 -19.37 -33.00 -1.82
CA PRO A 8 -18.37 -33.06 -2.88
C PRO A 8 -18.26 -31.69 -3.56
N VAL A 9 -17.06 -31.10 -3.49
CA VAL A 9 -16.76 -29.81 -4.13
C VAL A 9 -16.56 -30.09 -5.62
N PRO A 10 -17.25 -29.42 -6.52
CA PRO A 10 -16.99 -29.54 -7.95
C PRO A 10 -15.55 -29.07 -8.23
N ALA A 11 -14.76 -29.96 -8.83
CA ALA A 11 -13.36 -29.70 -9.19
C ALA A 11 -13.13 -30.06 -10.65
N ILE A 12 -12.30 -29.26 -11.33
CA ILE A 12 -11.75 -29.63 -12.62
C ILE A 12 -10.40 -30.29 -12.34
N VAL A 13 -10.29 -31.56 -12.69
CA VAL A 13 -9.05 -32.32 -12.54
C VAL A 13 -8.39 -32.39 -13.92
N PHE A 14 -7.10 -32.04 -13.98
CA PHE A 14 -6.26 -32.21 -15.15
C PHE A 14 -5.35 -33.40 -14.87
N GLU A 15 -5.42 -34.42 -15.70
CA GLU A 15 -4.54 -35.59 -15.63
C GLU A 15 -3.33 -35.39 -16.55
N ASP A 16 -2.20 -36.05 -16.25
CA ASP A 16 -0.97 -35.93 -17.06
C ASP A 16 -1.16 -36.38 -18.50
N ASP A 17 -2.16 -37.25 -18.78
CA ASP A 17 -2.48 -37.76 -20.10
C ASP A 17 -3.40 -36.86 -20.95
N ASP A 18 -3.94 -35.77 -20.37
CA ASP A 18 -4.88 -34.86 -21.09
C ASP A 18 -4.18 -33.95 -22.12
N GLY A 19 -2.87 -34.06 -22.29
CA GLY A 19 -2.09 -33.25 -23.25
C GLY A 19 -2.05 -31.75 -22.86
N VAL A 20 -2.49 -31.40 -21.65
CA VAL A 20 -2.43 -30.05 -21.12
C VAL A 20 -1.06 -29.84 -20.50
N ASP A 21 -0.23 -29.06 -21.16
CA ASP A 21 1.08 -28.74 -20.61
C ASP A 21 0.96 -27.82 -19.37
N LYS A 22 1.98 -27.87 -18.50
CA LYS A 22 2.05 -27.07 -17.27
C LYS A 22 1.88 -25.57 -17.56
N LYS A 23 2.40 -25.09 -18.69
CA LYS A 23 2.34 -23.67 -19.10
C LYS A 23 0.92 -23.25 -19.42
N SER A 24 0.15 -24.10 -20.11
CA SER A 24 -1.26 -23.88 -20.40
C SER A 24 -2.11 -23.81 -19.13
N LEU A 25 -1.84 -24.70 -18.16
CA LEU A 25 -2.53 -24.68 -16.87
C LEU A 25 -2.21 -23.41 -16.07
N ILE A 26 -0.93 -23.01 -16.00
CA ILE A 26 -0.50 -21.78 -15.35
C ILE A 26 -1.14 -20.56 -16.02
N SER A 27 -1.21 -20.55 -17.36
CA SER A 27 -1.87 -19.50 -18.12
C SER A 27 -3.37 -19.40 -17.78
N TYR A 28 -4.06 -20.51 -17.72
CA TYR A 28 -5.47 -20.56 -17.32
C TYR A 28 -5.69 -20.02 -15.90
N LEU A 29 -4.90 -20.46 -14.94
CA LEU A 29 -4.97 -19.98 -13.55
C LEU A 29 -4.63 -18.48 -13.46
N GLY A 30 -3.62 -18.03 -14.20
CA GLY A 30 -3.22 -16.62 -14.24
C GLY A 30 -4.34 -15.73 -14.78
N VAL A 31 -4.92 -16.06 -15.91
CA VAL A 31 -6.04 -15.29 -16.49
C VAL A 31 -7.22 -15.28 -15.52
N ARG A 32 -7.59 -16.44 -14.96
CA ARG A 32 -8.76 -16.55 -14.10
C ARG A 32 -8.62 -15.74 -12.81
N HIS A 33 -7.46 -15.78 -12.16
CA HIS A 33 -7.28 -15.23 -10.80
C HIS A 33 -6.60 -13.85 -10.78
N ILE A 34 -5.78 -13.52 -11.78
CA ILE A 34 -5.12 -12.22 -11.83
C ILE A 34 -6.02 -11.17 -12.50
N VAL A 35 -6.70 -11.54 -13.60
CA VAL A 35 -7.59 -10.64 -14.33
C VAL A 35 -8.91 -10.45 -13.61
N SER A 36 -9.46 -11.52 -13.03
CA SER A 36 -10.70 -11.45 -12.26
C SER A 36 -10.48 -10.64 -10.97
N THR A 37 -11.31 -9.62 -10.76
CA THR A 37 -11.22 -8.74 -9.58
C THR A 37 -11.74 -9.38 -8.30
N LYS A 38 -12.35 -10.56 -8.35
CA LYS A 38 -13.10 -11.14 -7.22
C LYS A 38 -12.34 -12.18 -6.39
N ASP A 39 -11.32 -12.86 -6.94
CA ASP A 39 -10.81 -14.08 -6.30
C ASP A 39 -9.51 -13.90 -5.52
N TRP A 40 -8.55 -13.10 -6.01
CA TRP A 40 -7.27 -12.93 -5.32
C TRP A 40 -6.99 -11.46 -5.01
N ASP A 41 -6.59 -11.19 -3.78
CA ASP A 41 -6.06 -9.87 -3.41
C ASP A 41 -4.67 -9.62 -4.00
N SER A 42 -4.20 -8.36 -3.91
CA SER A 42 -2.94 -7.93 -4.51
C SER A 42 -1.71 -8.67 -3.97
N TYR A 43 -1.74 -9.11 -2.70
CA TYR A 43 -0.63 -9.85 -2.12
C TYR A 43 -0.58 -11.29 -2.64
N ALA A 44 -1.73 -11.97 -2.71
CA ALA A 44 -1.83 -13.31 -3.28
C ALA A 44 -1.41 -13.32 -4.76
N LYS A 45 -1.84 -12.31 -5.53
CA LYS A 45 -1.39 -12.12 -6.93
C LYS A 45 0.12 -11.97 -7.01
N ALA A 46 0.71 -11.11 -6.20
CA ALA A 46 2.15 -10.87 -6.19
C ALA A 46 2.95 -12.13 -5.80
N ALA A 47 2.48 -12.89 -4.81
CA ALA A 47 3.08 -14.14 -4.38
C ALA A 47 3.07 -15.20 -5.49
N TRP A 48 1.94 -15.34 -6.18
CA TRP A 48 1.81 -16.27 -7.30
C TRP A 48 2.74 -15.88 -8.46
N ILE A 49 2.76 -14.59 -8.85
CA ILE A 49 3.67 -14.07 -9.90
C ILE A 49 5.12 -14.39 -9.55
N SER A 50 5.54 -14.07 -8.31
CA SER A 50 6.90 -14.32 -7.85
C SER A 50 7.27 -15.80 -7.92
N ARG A 51 6.35 -16.69 -7.55
CA ARG A 51 6.55 -18.14 -7.60
C ARG A 51 6.68 -18.63 -9.04
N THR A 52 5.76 -18.25 -9.92
CA THR A 52 5.76 -18.66 -11.34
C THR A 52 7.05 -18.25 -12.05
N ILE A 53 7.56 -17.04 -11.76
CA ILE A 53 8.83 -16.58 -12.32
C ILE A 53 10.03 -17.37 -11.77
N LYS A 54 10.06 -17.64 -10.45
CA LYS A 54 11.15 -18.39 -9.80
C LYS A 54 11.21 -19.85 -10.26
N GLU A 55 10.08 -20.47 -10.53
CA GLU A 55 10.00 -21.84 -11.07
C GLU A 55 10.39 -21.87 -12.56
N GLY A 56 10.61 -20.71 -13.19
CA GLY A 56 11.04 -20.61 -14.59
C GLY A 56 9.93 -20.91 -15.60
N ASP A 57 8.69 -20.97 -15.14
CA ASP A 57 7.55 -21.34 -15.98
C ASP A 57 7.17 -20.21 -16.98
N MET A 58 7.32 -18.94 -16.54
CA MET A 58 6.96 -17.75 -17.35
C MET A 58 7.83 -16.55 -16.98
N SER A 59 8.10 -15.68 -17.96
CA SER A 59 8.74 -14.39 -17.71
C SER A 59 7.72 -13.32 -17.29
N VAL A 60 8.21 -12.18 -16.76
CA VAL A 60 7.36 -10.99 -16.48
C VAL A 60 6.61 -10.55 -17.74
N SER A 61 7.29 -10.59 -18.90
CA SER A 61 6.69 -10.21 -20.19
C SER A 61 5.58 -11.15 -20.60
N ASP A 62 5.79 -12.47 -20.44
CA ASP A 62 4.78 -13.48 -20.76
C ASP A 62 3.52 -13.29 -19.90
N ILE A 63 3.70 -13.11 -18.58
CA ILE A 63 2.59 -12.87 -17.65
C ILE A 63 1.86 -11.57 -18.02
N SER A 64 2.59 -10.48 -18.28
CA SER A 64 2.01 -9.18 -18.63
C SER A 64 1.19 -9.27 -19.93
N THR A 65 1.70 -9.97 -20.93
CA THR A 65 1.02 -10.18 -22.22
C THR A 65 -0.24 -11.04 -22.03
N MET A 66 -0.12 -12.12 -21.29
CA MET A 66 -1.21 -13.07 -21.03
C MET A 66 -2.41 -12.40 -20.37
N ILE A 67 -2.18 -11.50 -19.41
CA ILE A 67 -3.25 -10.82 -18.66
C ILE A 67 -3.64 -9.46 -19.24
N GLY A 68 -2.98 -8.99 -20.30
CA GLY A 68 -3.23 -7.68 -20.89
C GLY A 68 -2.83 -6.52 -19.99
N ASP A 69 -1.75 -6.65 -19.21
CA ASP A 69 -1.27 -5.60 -18.28
C ASP A 69 -0.66 -4.42 -19.04
N ARG A 70 -1.44 -3.35 -19.21
CA ARG A 70 -1.02 -2.10 -19.87
C ARG A 70 -0.38 -1.10 -18.91
N ASN A 71 -0.52 -1.29 -17.61
CA ASN A 71 -0.17 -0.29 -16.58
C ASN A 71 1.03 -0.71 -15.72
N SER A 72 1.81 -1.67 -16.16
CA SER A 72 2.95 -2.22 -15.40
C SER A 72 2.55 -2.72 -13.98
N THR A 73 1.31 -3.19 -13.83
CA THR A 73 0.79 -3.67 -12.55
C THR A 73 1.59 -4.85 -12.03
N ILE A 74 1.96 -5.77 -12.93
CA ILE A 74 2.77 -6.95 -12.61
C ILE A 74 4.12 -6.53 -12.02
N LYS A 75 4.80 -5.57 -12.66
CA LYS A 75 6.10 -5.07 -12.17
C LYS A 75 5.95 -4.46 -10.76
N ARG A 76 4.94 -3.63 -10.54
CA ARG A 76 4.69 -2.97 -9.24
C ARG A 76 4.40 -3.99 -8.14
N LEU A 77 3.53 -4.96 -8.41
CA LEU A 77 3.20 -6.03 -7.46
C LEU A 77 4.44 -6.84 -7.09
N LEU A 78 5.24 -7.21 -8.08
CA LEU A 78 6.44 -8.01 -7.88
C LEU A 78 7.51 -7.24 -7.10
N SER A 79 7.79 -5.98 -7.46
CA SER A 79 8.70 -5.11 -6.71
C SER A 79 8.27 -4.94 -5.25
N GLY A 80 6.97 -4.70 -5.01
CA GLY A 80 6.43 -4.59 -3.65
C GLY A 80 6.58 -5.88 -2.85
N TYR A 81 6.36 -7.03 -3.48
CA TYR A 81 6.50 -8.33 -2.85
C TYR A 81 7.96 -8.64 -2.50
N ASN A 82 8.88 -8.44 -3.44
CA ASN A 82 10.30 -8.69 -3.21
C ASN A 82 10.88 -7.71 -2.18
N PHE A 83 10.44 -6.44 -2.18
CA PHE A 83 10.78 -5.46 -1.14
C PHE A 83 10.45 -5.99 0.26
N ILE A 84 9.21 -6.46 0.47
CA ILE A 84 8.79 -7.01 1.76
C ILE A 84 9.61 -8.26 2.12
N LYS A 85 9.82 -9.15 1.16
CA LYS A 85 10.57 -10.40 1.41
C LYS A 85 12.02 -10.13 1.82
N GLN A 86 12.67 -9.16 1.21
CA GLN A 86 14.02 -8.74 1.61
C GLN A 86 14.00 -8.15 3.03
N MET A 87 13.04 -7.30 3.36
CA MET A 87 12.92 -6.71 4.70
C MET A 87 12.69 -7.76 5.79
N GLU A 88 11.85 -8.77 5.51
CA GLU A 88 11.61 -9.91 6.39
C GLU A 88 12.89 -10.73 6.58
N SER A 89 13.55 -11.10 5.49
CA SER A 89 14.77 -11.93 5.50
C SER A 89 15.95 -11.24 6.18
N ALA A 90 16.07 -9.92 6.01
CA ALA A 90 17.10 -9.11 6.68
C ALA A 90 16.80 -8.84 8.17
N GLY A 91 15.67 -9.32 8.71
CA GLY A 91 15.24 -9.05 10.09
C GLY A 91 14.98 -7.57 10.39
N LYS A 92 14.75 -6.76 9.35
CA LYS A 92 14.50 -5.32 9.50
C LYS A 92 13.02 -5.00 9.71
N TYR A 93 12.12 -5.91 9.34
CA TYR A 93 10.69 -5.76 9.51
C TYR A 93 10.05 -7.09 9.89
N ASN A 94 9.21 -7.08 10.92
CA ASN A 94 8.36 -8.20 11.28
C ASN A 94 6.89 -7.79 11.04
N LYS A 95 6.18 -8.56 10.21
CA LYS A 95 4.78 -8.32 9.87
C LYS A 95 3.85 -8.28 11.10
N ASP A 96 4.19 -9.03 12.15
CA ASP A 96 3.37 -9.12 13.37
C ASP A 96 3.49 -7.86 14.24
N ASP A 97 4.53 -7.05 14.03
CA ASP A 97 4.72 -5.77 14.73
C ASP A 97 3.83 -4.64 14.19
N SER A 98 3.21 -4.83 13.03
CA SER A 98 2.37 -3.81 12.41
C SER A 98 1.15 -3.45 13.27
N VAL A 99 0.95 -2.15 13.49
CA VAL A 99 -0.25 -1.59 14.13
C VAL A 99 -1.41 -1.55 13.13
N LYS A 100 -1.12 -1.10 11.88
CA LYS A 100 -2.12 -1.09 10.81
C LYS A 100 -2.37 -2.49 10.29
N LYS A 101 -3.66 -2.80 10.09
CA LYS A 101 -4.09 -4.09 9.59
C LYS A 101 -4.32 -4.07 8.08
N GLY A 102 -3.94 -5.16 7.43
CA GLY A 102 -4.27 -5.43 6.04
C GLY A 102 -5.63 -6.10 5.87
N ARG A 103 -5.90 -6.51 4.63
CA ARG A 103 -7.12 -7.24 4.23
C ARG A 103 -6.74 -8.40 3.32
N GLY A 104 -7.62 -9.40 3.25
CA GLY A 104 -7.42 -10.56 2.39
C GLY A 104 -6.35 -11.51 2.93
N SER A 105 -5.49 -12.02 2.05
CA SER A 105 -4.43 -12.97 2.39
C SER A 105 -3.30 -12.38 3.24
N ASN A 106 -3.12 -11.06 3.21
CA ASN A 106 -2.19 -10.35 4.09
C ASN A 106 -2.95 -9.48 5.08
N THR A 107 -3.25 -10.03 6.26
CA THR A 107 -3.95 -9.32 7.34
C THR A 107 -3.03 -8.46 8.21
N SER A 108 -1.71 -8.60 8.07
CA SER A 108 -0.74 -7.91 8.93
C SER A 108 -0.62 -6.43 8.60
N TYR A 109 -0.63 -6.06 7.30
CA TYR A 109 -0.53 -4.67 6.82
C TYR A 109 -1.17 -4.51 5.44
N PRO A 110 -1.58 -3.28 5.04
CA PRO A 110 -2.13 -3.03 3.72
C PRO A 110 -1.02 -3.10 2.64
N PHE A 111 -0.90 -4.22 1.94
CA PHE A 111 0.13 -4.43 0.91
C PHE A 111 0.05 -3.40 -0.23
N SER A 112 -1.15 -2.91 -0.55
CA SER A 112 -1.33 -1.87 -1.56
C SER A 112 -0.53 -0.59 -1.25
N TRP A 113 -0.32 -0.26 0.01
CA TRP A 113 0.48 0.90 0.39
C TRP A 113 1.95 0.73 0.00
N VAL A 114 2.48 -0.48 0.10
CA VAL A 114 3.89 -0.78 -0.23
C VAL A 114 4.14 -0.53 -1.71
N TYR A 115 3.42 -1.21 -2.60
CA TYR A 115 3.69 -1.06 -4.03
C TYR A 115 3.26 0.31 -4.57
N THR A 116 2.31 1.00 -3.91
CA THR A 116 1.98 2.38 -4.24
C THR A 116 3.11 3.31 -3.84
N LEU A 117 3.64 3.18 -2.62
CA LEU A 117 4.75 4.01 -2.16
C LEU A 117 6.00 3.84 -3.04
N LEU A 118 6.33 2.60 -3.42
CA LEU A 118 7.47 2.30 -4.29
C LEU A 118 7.33 2.83 -5.73
N SER A 119 6.16 3.35 -6.13
CA SER A 119 5.99 4.00 -7.43
C SER A 119 6.55 5.43 -7.48
N TYR A 120 6.80 6.06 -6.33
CA TYR A 120 7.38 7.40 -6.25
C TYR A 120 8.90 7.36 -6.41
N LYS A 121 9.44 8.18 -7.32
CA LYS A 121 10.88 8.23 -7.62
C LYS A 121 11.72 8.59 -6.39
N SER A 122 11.29 9.54 -5.58
CA SER A 122 11.98 9.92 -4.34
C SER A 122 12.12 8.75 -3.36
N ILE A 123 11.12 7.88 -3.28
CA ILE A 123 11.15 6.67 -2.46
C ILE A 123 12.14 5.65 -3.02
N GLN A 124 12.12 5.44 -4.36
CA GLN A 124 13.06 4.53 -5.02
C GLN A 124 14.51 4.96 -4.77
N ASP A 125 14.80 6.25 -4.91
CA ASP A 125 16.12 6.81 -4.66
C ASP A 125 16.51 6.73 -3.16
N PHE A 126 15.54 6.94 -2.26
CA PHE A 126 15.75 6.89 -0.82
C PHE A 126 16.14 5.50 -0.32
N VAL A 127 15.55 4.44 -0.89
CA VAL A 127 15.86 3.06 -0.53
C VAL A 127 16.85 2.39 -1.48
N GLY A 128 17.22 3.06 -2.60
CA GLY A 128 18.07 2.47 -3.64
C GLY A 128 17.41 1.27 -4.29
N LEU A 129 16.14 1.45 -4.71
CA LEU A 129 15.34 0.38 -5.30
C LEU A 129 15.91 -0.02 -6.66
N SER A 130 16.12 -1.32 -6.87
CA SER A 130 16.53 -1.90 -8.16
C SER A 130 15.43 -1.69 -9.21
N ASP A 131 15.85 -1.32 -10.43
CA ASP A 131 14.93 -1.22 -11.58
C ASP A 131 14.48 -2.60 -12.10
N ASN A 132 15.14 -3.68 -11.66
CA ASN A 132 14.77 -5.04 -12.01
C ASN A 132 13.67 -5.56 -11.06
N PRO A 133 12.42 -5.70 -11.51
CA PRO A 133 11.33 -6.14 -10.66
C PRO A 133 11.46 -7.60 -10.18
N THR A 134 12.31 -8.41 -10.84
CA THR A 134 12.56 -9.81 -10.46
C THR A 134 13.69 -9.96 -9.45
N ASP A 135 14.39 -8.87 -9.12
CA ASP A 135 15.45 -8.89 -8.13
C ASP A 135 14.88 -9.35 -6.76
N PRO A 136 15.40 -10.45 -6.18
CA PRO A 136 14.94 -10.91 -4.88
C PRO A 136 15.38 -9.99 -3.73
N ASN A 137 16.41 -9.16 -3.96
CA ASN A 137 16.93 -8.19 -3.01
C ASN A 137 16.93 -6.76 -3.60
N PRO A 138 15.74 -6.19 -3.88
CA PRO A 138 15.63 -4.96 -4.64
C PRO A 138 16.11 -3.71 -3.89
N ILE A 139 16.34 -3.79 -2.58
CA ILE A 139 16.79 -2.65 -1.75
C ILE A 139 18.31 -2.70 -1.65
N ASP A 140 18.98 -1.56 -1.82
CA ASP A 140 20.41 -1.43 -1.51
C ASP A 140 20.64 -1.77 -0.02
N GLU A 141 21.55 -2.71 0.25
CA GLU A 141 21.86 -3.18 1.60
C GLU A 141 22.22 -2.04 2.57
N LYS A 142 22.90 -1.00 2.08
CA LYS A 142 23.25 0.20 2.85
C LYS A 142 22.04 1.06 3.22
N LYS A 143 20.92 0.85 2.53
CA LYS A 143 19.69 1.63 2.68
C LYS A 143 18.54 0.84 3.34
N LEU A 144 18.79 -0.36 3.84
CA LEU A 144 17.78 -1.17 4.56
C LEU A 144 17.17 -0.43 5.76
N ASP A 145 17.94 0.41 6.44
CA ASP A 145 17.42 1.22 7.56
C ASP A 145 16.48 2.34 7.08
N ASN A 146 16.68 2.86 5.87
CA ASN A 146 15.72 3.77 5.24
C ASN A 146 14.41 3.06 4.92
N ALA A 147 14.49 1.85 4.35
CA ALA A 147 13.31 1.03 4.10
C ALA A 147 12.56 0.68 5.41
N LYS A 148 13.29 0.39 6.49
CA LYS A 148 12.71 0.17 7.83
C LYS A 148 11.98 1.41 8.34
N LEU A 149 12.56 2.61 8.15
CA LEU A 149 11.90 3.86 8.52
C LEU A 149 10.56 4.01 7.78
N LEU A 150 10.52 3.75 6.46
CA LEU A 150 9.28 3.81 5.69
C LEU A 150 8.23 2.82 6.18
N MET A 151 8.63 1.57 6.44
CA MET A 151 7.71 0.55 6.95
C MET A 151 7.13 0.94 8.31
N THR A 152 7.98 1.47 9.22
CA THR A 152 7.54 1.94 10.53
C THR A 152 6.63 3.16 10.42
N ALA A 153 6.96 4.12 9.55
CA ALA A 153 6.11 5.28 9.31
C ALA A 153 4.73 4.90 8.78
N MET A 154 4.66 3.96 7.83
CA MET A 154 3.39 3.48 7.27
C MET A 154 2.57 2.64 8.25
N PHE A 155 3.19 1.74 8.99
CA PHE A 155 2.46 0.68 9.69
C PHE A 155 2.61 0.71 11.21
N GLY A 156 3.51 1.53 11.73
CA GLY A 156 3.85 1.56 13.15
C GLY A 156 4.68 0.34 13.58
N ASN A 157 4.97 0.26 14.88
CA ASN A 157 5.61 -0.89 15.51
C ASN A 157 5.07 -1.08 16.93
N LYS A 158 4.26 -2.12 17.13
CA LYS A 158 3.63 -2.43 18.43
C LYS A 158 4.64 -2.67 19.54
N ASN A 159 5.71 -3.43 19.23
CA ASN A 159 6.70 -3.81 20.24
C ASN A 159 7.50 -2.60 20.74
N LYS A 160 7.52 -1.52 19.95
CA LYS A 160 8.17 -0.26 20.33
C LYS A 160 7.19 0.83 20.75
N GLY A 161 5.90 0.54 20.81
CA GLY A 161 4.86 1.53 21.09
C GLY A 161 4.77 2.66 20.05
N GLN A 162 5.22 2.42 18.80
CA GLN A 162 5.21 3.40 17.73
C GLN A 162 3.96 3.26 16.90
N ASN A 163 3.15 4.31 16.86
CA ASN A 163 1.99 4.39 15.98
C ASN A 163 2.39 4.60 14.51
N SER A 164 1.46 4.33 13.60
CA SER A 164 1.61 4.72 12.21
C SER A 164 1.58 6.23 12.08
N GLN A 165 2.57 6.81 11.41
CA GLN A 165 2.67 8.25 11.11
C GLN A 165 1.88 8.64 9.85
N VAL A 166 1.52 7.65 9.03
CA VAL A 166 0.66 7.80 7.84
C VAL A 166 -0.74 7.36 8.19
N LYS A 167 -1.69 8.29 8.26
CA LYS A 167 -3.08 7.98 8.66
C LYS A 167 -3.87 7.31 7.55
N ASP A 168 -3.70 7.78 6.32
CA ASP A 168 -4.44 7.36 5.14
C ASP A 168 -3.53 7.13 3.94
N SER A 169 -3.96 6.29 2.98
CA SER A 169 -3.19 5.99 1.76
C SER A 169 -2.96 7.21 0.87
N ARG A 170 -3.82 8.22 0.95
CA ARG A 170 -3.67 9.49 0.24
C ARG A 170 -2.43 10.25 0.68
N ASN A 171 -1.96 10.02 1.90
CA ASN A 171 -0.78 10.69 2.46
C ASN A 171 0.55 10.01 2.05
N LEU A 172 0.51 8.94 1.24
CA LEU A 172 1.72 8.30 0.71
C LEU A 172 2.52 9.24 -0.21
N GLY A 173 1.84 10.12 -0.95
CA GLY A 173 2.48 11.17 -1.74
C GLY A 173 3.24 12.16 -0.87
N VAL A 174 2.63 12.58 0.25
CA VAL A 174 3.28 13.48 1.23
C VAL A 174 4.51 12.80 1.86
N LEU A 175 4.41 11.51 2.21
CA LEU A 175 5.58 10.76 2.67
C LEU A 175 6.70 10.74 1.63
N ALA A 176 6.35 10.60 0.34
CA ALA A 176 7.33 10.64 -0.75
C ALA A 176 8.00 12.02 -0.91
N GLU A 177 7.30 13.11 -0.63
CA GLU A 177 7.85 14.46 -0.59
C GLU A 177 8.75 14.68 0.65
N ILE A 178 8.37 14.12 1.80
CA ILE A 178 9.16 14.21 3.03
C ILE A 178 10.53 13.57 2.85
N VAL A 179 10.61 12.38 2.25
CA VAL A 179 11.90 11.70 2.09
C VAL A 179 12.82 12.34 1.04
N ALA A 180 12.30 13.21 0.20
CA ALA A 180 13.11 14.01 -0.72
C ALA A 180 13.89 15.14 -0.01
N SER A 181 13.52 15.49 1.25
CA SER A 181 14.17 16.54 2.05
C SER A 181 14.83 15.96 3.30
N PRO A 182 16.16 16.05 3.45
CA PRO A 182 16.86 15.55 4.64
C PRO A 182 16.33 16.14 5.95
N GLU A 183 15.93 17.41 5.94
CA GLU A 183 15.39 18.11 7.13
C GLU A 183 14.06 17.49 7.57
N LYS A 184 13.18 17.23 6.61
CA LYS A 184 11.88 16.59 6.87
C LYS A 184 12.05 15.14 7.36
N VAL A 185 13.06 14.41 6.85
CA VAL A 185 13.38 13.05 7.31
C VAL A 185 13.77 13.04 8.79
N ILE A 186 14.41 14.09 9.30
CA ILE A 186 14.73 14.20 10.73
C ILE A 186 13.44 14.24 11.56
N LEU A 187 12.44 15.01 11.14
CA LEU A 187 11.14 15.09 11.81
C LEU A 187 10.38 13.76 11.76
N LEU A 188 10.47 13.05 10.62
CA LEU A 188 9.90 11.72 10.46
C LEU A 188 10.54 10.72 11.44
N LYS A 189 11.87 10.76 11.59
CA LYS A 189 12.61 9.92 12.55
C LYS A 189 12.26 10.22 14.01
N GLN A 190 11.85 11.46 14.32
CA GLN A 190 11.37 11.87 15.63
C GLN A 190 9.94 11.40 15.94
N GLY A 191 9.28 10.73 14.98
CA GLY A 191 7.95 10.16 15.18
C GLY A 191 6.79 11.14 14.91
N LYS A 192 7.05 12.29 14.27
CA LYS A 192 5.98 13.21 13.89
C LYS A 192 5.12 12.65 12.77
N ASP A 193 3.81 12.89 12.82
CA ASP A 193 2.89 12.51 11.76
C ASP A 193 3.24 13.20 10.43
N VAL A 194 2.98 12.51 9.32
CA VAL A 194 3.30 13.00 7.97
C VAL A 194 2.57 14.31 7.65
N GLU A 195 1.32 14.44 8.11
CA GLU A 195 0.52 15.66 7.96
C GLU A 195 1.15 16.83 8.73
N ASP A 196 1.54 16.59 10.00
CA ASP A 196 2.18 17.62 10.84
C ASP A 196 3.50 18.09 10.26
N ILE A 197 4.31 17.19 9.68
CA ILE A 197 5.57 17.55 9.01
C ILE A 197 5.28 18.44 7.81
N ASN A 198 4.28 18.09 7.01
CA ASN A 198 3.90 18.89 5.85
C ASN A 198 3.47 20.30 6.27
N ASP A 199 2.61 20.40 7.27
CA ASP A 199 2.11 21.69 7.77
C ASP A 199 3.21 22.56 8.36
N LEU A 200 4.15 21.98 9.11
CA LEU A 200 5.28 22.70 9.72
C LEU A 200 6.27 23.22 8.68
N THR A 201 6.35 22.58 7.52
CA THR A 201 7.35 22.87 6.49
C THR A 201 6.81 23.63 5.29
N GLN A 202 5.49 23.90 5.24
CA GLN A 202 4.90 24.77 4.23
C GLN A 202 5.29 26.22 4.46
N PRO A 203 5.46 27.03 3.38
CA PRO A 203 5.58 28.46 3.48
C PRO A 203 4.39 29.05 4.26
N ILE A 204 4.66 30.01 5.15
CA ILE A 204 3.62 30.60 6.02
C ILE A 204 2.43 31.12 5.22
N GLY A 205 2.67 31.73 4.04
CA GLY A 205 1.61 32.24 3.16
C GLY A 205 0.69 31.13 2.64
N ASP A 206 1.26 30.01 2.20
CA ASP A 206 0.49 28.87 1.68
C ASP A 206 -0.30 28.20 2.79
N ARG A 207 0.30 28.05 3.98
CA ARG A 207 -0.36 27.54 5.17
C ARG A 207 -1.53 28.42 5.59
N LEU A 208 -1.35 29.73 5.61
CA LEU A 208 -2.42 30.68 5.93
C LEU A 208 -3.56 30.59 4.91
N THR A 209 -3.23 30.53 3.63
CA THR A 209 -4.22 30.39 2.55
C THR A 209 -5.02 29.09 2.69
N SER A 210 -4.34 27.96 2.96
CA SER A 210 -5.01 26.67 3.16
C SER A 210 -5.96 26.69 4.36
N LEU A 211 -5.53 27.28 5.48
CA LEU A 211 -6.36 27.43 6.68
C LEU A 211 -7.60 28.31 6.41
N MET A 212 -7.43 29.41 5.68
CA MET A 212 -8.56 30.29 5.32
C MET A 212 -9.58 29.56 4.42
N LEU A 213 -9.10 28.75 3.46
CA LEU A 213 -9.99 27.93 2.62
C LEU A 213 -10.72 26.85 3.42
N GLU A 214 -10.05 26.22 4.38
CA GLU A 214 -10.68 25.23 5.28
C GLU A 214 -11.76 25.88 6.15
N ILE A 215 -11.47 27.05 6.75
CA ILE A 215 -12.44 27.81 7.55
C ILE A 215 -13.64 28.17 6.69
N ARG A 216 -13.40 28.69 5.47
CA ARG A 216 -14.50 29.01 4.54
C ARG A 216 -15.36 27.79 4.23
N SER A 217 -14.74 26.65 3.91
CA SER A 217 -15.47 25.41 3.62
C SER A 217 -16.32 24.95 4.81
N LYS A 218 -15.79 25.04 6.03
CA LYS A 218 -16.52 24.70 7.25
C LYS A 218 -17.68 25.64 7.52
N LEU A 219 -17.48 26.96 7.25
CA LEU A 219 -18.55 27.93 7.35
C LEU A 219 -19.67 27.66 6.33
N ASP A 220 -19.31 27.36 5.08
CA ASP A 220 -20.28 27.01 4.04
C ASP A 220 -21.06 25.73 4.39
N GLU A 221 -20.39 24.74 5.00
CA GLU A 221 -21.05 23.53 5.52
C GLU A 221 -22.02 23.88 6.65
N CYS A 222 -21.64 24.71 7.61
CA CYS A 222 -22.50 25.16 8.70
C CYS A 222 -23.72 25.91 8.16
N LEU A 223 -23.51 26.86 7.23
CA LEU A 223 -24.61 27.61 6.60
C LEU A 223 -25.57 26.70 5.84
N THR A 224 -25.06 25.67 5.17
CA THR A 224 -25.89 24.68 4.46
C THR A 224 -26.73 23.85 5.44
N ARG A 225 -26.18 23.51 6.60
CA ARG A 225 -26.93 22.79 7.66
C ARG A 225 -27.99 23.69 8.30
N VAL A 226 -27.63 24.92 8.65
CA VAL A 226 -28.57 25.92 9.20
C VAL A 226 -29.71 26.20 8.23
N GLY A 227 -29.45 26.27 6.93
CA GLY A 227 -30.50 26.45 5.91
C GLY A 227 -31.43 25.24 5.69
N ARG A 228 -31.09 24.06 6.25
CA ARG A 228 -31.88 22.83 6.17
C ARG A 228 -32.63 22.51 7.44
N GLU A 229 -32.24 23.08 8.57
CA GLU A 229 -32.92 22.94 9.88
C GLU A 229 -33.50 24.28 10.24
N ASP A 230 -34.84 24.33 10.52
CA ASP A 230 -35.48 25.48 11.14
C ASP A 230 -34.92 25.63 12.56
N LEU A 231 -33.81 26.34 12.71
CA LEU A 231 -33.28 26.66 14.04
C LEU A 231 -34.29 27.53 14.80
N PRO A 232 -34.60 27.18 16.05
CA PRO A 232 -35.40 28.01 16.88
C PRO A 232 -34.82 29.42 16.98
N MET A 233 -35.66 30.46 16.86
CA MET A 233 -35.20 31.87 16.82
C MET A 233 -34.26 32.25 17.97
N GLN A 234 -34.32 31.55 19.11
CA GLN A 234 -33.43 31.76 20.26
C GLN A 234 -31.98 31.37 20.00
N ASP A 235 -31.71 30.35 19.17
CA ASP A 235 -30.36 29.90 18.88
C ASP A 235 -29.69 30.73 17.77
N ALA A 236 -30.49 31.35 16.89
CA ALA A 236 -30.00 32.22 15.86
C ALA A 236 -29.42 33.56 16.41
N ILE A 237 -29.86 34.02 17.58
CA ILE A 237 -29.39 35.26 18.21
C ILE A 237 -28.00 35.06 18.86
N GLN A 238 -27.62 33.85 19.26
CA GLN A 238 -26.31 33.55 19.84
C GLN A 238 -25.20 33.42 18.79
N LEU A 239 -25.55 33.24 17.53
CA LEU A 239 -24.56 33.11 16.41
C LEU A 239 -24.21 34.45 15.75
N ASN A 240 -24.81 35.55 16.17
CA ASN A 240 -24.56 36.88 15.61
C ASN A 240 -23.64 37.76 16.48
N ILE A 241 -22.69 37.14 17.22
CA ILE A 241 -21.62 37.85 17.96
C ILE A 241 -20.31 37.67 17.25
#